data_7b6c1db51654148ee2f8129ca9116d84
#
_entry.id   7b6c1db51654148ee2f8129ca9116d84
#
_cell.length_a   1.000
_cell.length_b   1.000
_cell.length_c   1.000
_cell.angle_alpha   90.00
_cell.angle_beta   90.00
_cell.angle_gamma   90.00
#
_symmetry.space_group_name_H-M   'P 1'
#
loop_
_entity.id
_entity.type
_entity.pdbx_description
1 polymer ?
#
loop_
_entity_poly.entity_id
_entity_poly.type
_entity_poly.pdbx_seq_one_letter_code
_entity_poly.pdbx_strand_id
1 'polypeptide(L)'
;MCTSIIEITRAEGMAKRGNEWFPLSQAVVAYDHARHAPLGDVITLDFINTNLDPGARAGIELTLETAKELRAALDRAIAAAEFEEAEVRGKGAVLDLVRAA
;
A
#
# COMPACT_ATOMS: atom_id res chain seq x y z
N MET A 1 13.07 -22.69 5.29
CA MET A 1 14.02 -21.72 5.82
C MET A 1 13.43 -20.33 5.73
N CYS A 2 13.46 -19.61 6.83
CA CYS A 2 12.94 -18.25 6.84
C CYS A 2 13.90 -17.28 6.16
N THR A 3 13.37 -16.34 5.42
CA THR A 3 14.18 -15.30 4.79
C THR A 3 14.38 -14.15 5.77
N SER A 4 15.49 -13.41 5.60
CA SER A 4 15.73 -12.17 6.33
C SER A 4 15.31 -10.94 5.53
N ILE A 5 14.65 -11.14 4.39
CA ILE A 5 14.19 -10.02 3.55
C ILE A 5 12.84 -9.56 4.07
N ILE A 6 12.86 -8.50 4.85
CA ILE A 6 11.66 -7.91 5.45
C ILE A 6 11.79 -6.39 5.36
N GLU A 7 10.77 -5.75 4.79
CA GLU A 7 10.68 -4.29 4.69
C GLU A 7 9.43 -3.83 5.43
N ILE A 8 9.58 -2.83 6.27
CA ILE A 8 8.47 -2.30 7.05
C ILE A 8 8.37 -0.81 6.76
N THR A 9 7.17 -0.34 6.48
CA THR A 9 6.92 1.07 6.28
C THR A 9 5.67 1.50 7.05
N ARG A 10 5.67 2.76 7.48
CA ARG A 10 4.48 3.37 8.04
C ARG A 10 3.41 3.41 6.96
N ALA A 11 2.16 3.16 7.34
CA ALA A 11 1.05 3.19 6.41
C ALA A 11 -0.11 3.97 7.01
N GLU A 12 -0.71 4.84 6.20
CA GLU A 12 -1.94 5.53 6.54
C GLU A 12 -3.00 5.08 5.55
N GLY A 13 -4.15 4.72 6.06
CA GLY A 13 -5.26 4.26 5.23
C GLY A 13 -6.15 3.31 6.00
N MET A 14 -7.01 2.66 5.26
CA MET A 14 -7.96 1.71 5.83
C MET A 14 -7.82 0.39 5.09
N ALA A 15 -7.91 -0.70 5.82
CA ALA A 15 -7.92 -2.04 5.24
C ALA A 15 -9.20 -2.76 5.67
N LYS A 16 -9.59 -3.73 4.86
CA LYS A 16 -10.81 -4.51 5.11
C LYS A 16 -10.45 -5.89 5.64
N ARG A 17 -11.12 -6.27 6.73
CA ARG A 17 -11.06 -7.61 7.30
C ARG A 17 -12.48 -8.13 7.38
N GLY A 18 -12.82 -9.10 6.53
CA GLY A 18 -14.22 -9.55 6.41
C GLY A 18 -15.10 -8.39 5.94
N ASN A 19 -16.09 -8.03 6.71
CA ASN A 19 -16.99 -6.92 6.41
C ASN A 19 -16.64 -5.64 7.17
N GLU A 20 -15.56 -5.65 7.93
CA GLU A 20 -15.15 -4.51 8.76
C GLU A 20 -13.90 -3.85 8.22
N TRP A 21 -13.84 -2.54 8.35
CA TRP A 21 -12.66 -1.74 7.99
C TRP A 21 -11.94 -1.31 9.25
N PHE A 22 -10.63 -1.30 9.20
CA PHE A 22 -9.80 -0.83 10.30
C PHE A 22 -8.70 0.10 9.78
N PRO A 23 -8.29 1.10 10.60
CA PRO A 23 -7.20 1.98 10.20
C PRO A 23 -5.87 1.25 10.25
N LEU A 24 -4.98 1.60 9.33
CA LEU A 24 -3.64 1.01 9.26
C LEU A 24 -2.65 1.78 10.13
N SER A 25 -1.59 1.10 10.56
CA SER A 25 -0.43 1.76 11.17
C SER A 25 0.84 1.46 10.37
N GLN A 26 0.96 0.26 9.81
CA GLN A 26 2.13 -0.08 9.01
C GLN A 26 1.83 -1.16 7.98
N ALA A 27 2.71 -1.25 7.00
CA ALA A 27 2.74 -2.31 6.01
C ALA A 27 4.06 -3.06 6.13
N VAL A 28 3.99 -4.38 6.09
CA VAL A 28 5.16 -5.26 6.15
C VAL A 28 5.24 -6.02 4.84
N VAL A 29 6.39 -5.94 4.18
CA VAL A 29 6.65 -6.64 2.93
C VAL A 29 7.80 -7.61 3.17
N ALA A 30 7.60 -8.87 2.81
CA ALA A 30 8.62 -9.87 3.02
C ALA A 30 8.69 -10.86 1.86
N TYR A 31 9.81 -11.53 1.75
CA TYR A 31 9.98 -12.67 0.85
C TYR A 31 10.12 -13.91 1.71
N ASP A 32 9.18 -14.84 1.63
CA ASP A 32 9.13 -15.99 2.52
C ASP A 32 8.41 -17.15 1.85
N HIS A 33 8.38 -18.29 2.54
CA HIS A 33 7.64 -19.45 2.08
C HIS A 33 6.15 -19.17 2.08
N ALA A 34 5.45 -19.64 1.04
CA ALA A 34 4.01 -19.52 0.97
C ALA A 34 3.37 -20.40 2.06
N ARG A 35 2.37 -19.85 2.75
CA ARG A 35 1.62 -20.58 3.77
C ARG A 35 0.25 -21.01 3.28
N HIS A 36 -0.28 -20.33 2.29
CA HIS A 36 -1.63 -20.56 1.80
C HIS A 36 -1.67 -20.82 0.30
N ALA A 37 -0.89 -20.08 -0.49
CA ALA A 37 -0.82 -20.30 -1.91
C ALA A 37 -0.07 -21.61 -2.21
N PRO A 38 -0.49 -22.38 -3.24
CA PRO A 38 0.24 -23.61 -3.62
C PRO A 38 1.50 -23.27 -4.40
N LEU A 39 2.38 -22.49 -3.79
CA LEU A 39 3.59 -21.95 -4.40
C LEU A 39 4.77 -22.21 -3.45
N GLY A 40 5.99 -22.03 -3.95
CA GLY A 40 7.19 -22.10 -3.13
C GLY A 40 7.36 -20.84 -2.31
N ASP A 41 8.25 -19.95 -2.76
CA ASP A 41 8.48 -18.67 -2.08
C ASP A 41 7.62 -17.58 -2.72
N VAL A 42 7.16 -16.67 -1.89
CA VAL A 42 6.22 -15.60 -2.30
C VAL A 42 6.63 -14.28 -1.68
N ILE A 43 6.11 -13.20 -2.26
CA ILE A 43 6.12 -11.89 -1.63
C ILE A 43 4.87 -11.82 -0.75
N THR A 44 5.07 -11.55 0.52
CA THR A 44 3.94 -11.36 1.45
C THR A 44 3.75 -9.88 1.72
N LEU A 45 2.50 -9.44 1.71
CA LEU A 45 2.12 -8.09 2.09
C LEU A 45 1.18 -8.20 3.29
N ASP A 46 1.55 -7.60 4.40
CA ASP A 46 0.71 -7.53 5.59
C ASP A 46 0.46 -6.07 5.93
N PHE A 47 -0.81 -5.69 5.94
CA PHE A 47 -1.24 -4.36 6.36
C PHE A 47 -1.85 -4.51 7.74
N ILE A 48 -1.24 -3.86 8.73
CA ILE A 48 -1.58 -4.10 10.12
C ILE A 48 -1.79 -2.81 10.89
N ASN A 49 -2.43 -2.95 12.06
CA ASN A 49 -2.45 -1.88 13.06
C ASN A 49 -1.93 -2.46 14.37
N THR A 50 -0.75 -1.99 14.77
CA THR A 50 -0.07 -2.47 15.98
C THR A 50 -0.72 -1.98 17.28
N ASN A 51 -1.64 -1.01 17.18
CA ASN A 51 -2.35 -0.48 18.35
C ASN A 51 -3.70 -1.14 18.60
N LEU A 52 -4.10 -2.05 17.71
CA LEU A 52 -5.33 -2.81 17.83
C LEU A 52 -5.02 -4.28 18.14
N ASP A 53 -6.04 -5.13 18.14
CA ASP A 53 -5.85 -6.56 18.41
C ASP A 53 -5.03 -7.23 17.30
N PRO A 54 -4.43 -8.42 17.56
CA PRO A 54 -3.64 -9.14 16.54
C PRO A 54 -4.41 -9.51 15.28
N GLY A 55 -5.73 -9.48 15.32
CA GLY A 55 -6.57 -9.72 14.16
C GLY A 55 -6.71 -8.53 13.24
N ALA A 56 -6.22 -7.35 13.64
CA ALA A 56 -6.25 -6.15 12.81
C ALA A 56 -5.14 -6.21 11.77
N ARG A 57 -5.31 -7.10 10.79
CA ARG A 57 -4.34 -7.32 9.73
C ARG A 57 -5.04 -7.82 8.47
N ALA A 58 -4.51 -7.43 7.33
CA ALA A 58 -4.91 -7.94 6.02
C ALA A 58 -3.65 -8.44 5.31
N GLY A 59 -3.59 -9.73 5.02
CA GLY A 59 -2.42 -10.36 4.45
C GLY A 59 -2.66 -10.85 3.03
N ILE A 60 -1.62 -10.79 2.22
CA ILE A 60 -1.63 -11.23 0.83
C ILE A 60 -0.34 -11.98 0.54
N GLU A 61 -0.45 -13.07 -0.23
CA GLU A 61 0.70 -13.80 -0.76
C GLU A 61 0.68 -13.65 -2.27
N LEU A 62 1.78 -13.16 -2.84
CA LEU A 62 1.90 -12.91 -4.28
C LEU A 62 3.11 -13.62 -4.85
N THR A 63 3.00 -14.11 -6.08
CA THR A 63 4.20 -14.54 -6.82
C THR A 63 5.11 -13.33 -7.04
N LEU A 64 6.38 -13.58 -7.26
CA LEU A 64 7.33 -12.51 -7.59
C LEU A 64 6.88 -11.75 -8.85
N GLU A 65 6.37 -12.46 -9.84
CA GLU A 65 5.86 -11.85 -11.07
C GLU A 65 4.71 -10.89 -10.80
N THR A 66 3.73 -11.35 -10.01
CA THR A 66 2.58 -10.51 -9.65
C THR A 66 3.01 -9.31 -8.82
N ALA A 67 3.97 -9.49 -7.91
CA ALA A 67 4.49 -8.37 -7.11
C ALA A 67 5.12 -7.30 -8.00
N LYS A 68 5.86 -7.69 -9.03
CA LYS A 68 6.44 -6.76 -10.00
C LYS A 68 5.37 -6.00 -10.78
N GLU A 69 4.32 -6.69 -11.20
CA GLU A 69 3.20 -6.08 -11.91
C GLU A 69 2.44 -5.11 -11.02
N LEU A 70 2.25 -5.46 -9.75
CA LEU A 70 1.60 -4.58 -8.78
C LEU A 70 2.45 -3.32 -8.56
N ARG A 71 3.76 -3.47 -8.43
CA ARG A 71 4.66 -2.33 -8.29
C ARG A 71 4.52 -1.38 -9.47
N ALA A 72 4.50 -1.91 -10.69
CA ALA A 72 4.35 -1.08 -11.88
C ALA A 72 2.98 -0.39 -11.93
N ALA A 73 1.93 -1.10 -11.53
CA ALA A 73 0.58 -0.53 -11.48
C ALA A 73 0.49 0.59 -10.44
N LEU A 74 1.11 0.40 -9.27
CA LEU A 74 1.18 1.43 -8.25
C LEU A 74 1.92 2.67 -8.77
N ASP A 75 3.05 2.48 -9.44
CA ASP A 75 3.82 3.59 -10.01
C ASP A 75 2.98 4.40 -11.00
N ARG A 76 2.21 3.72 -11.86
CA ARG A 76 1.34 4.41 -12.82
C ARG A 76 0.23 5.19 -12.13
N ALA A 77 -0.40 4.58 -11.13
CA ALA A 77 -1.48 5.23 -10.39
C ALA A 77 -0.97 6.44 -9.60
N ILE A 78 0.18 6.30 -8.97
CA ILE A 78 0.82 7.38 -8.22
C ILE A 78 1.14 8.55 -9.15
N ALA A 79 1.75 8.27 -10.30
CA ALA A 79 2.10 9.30 -11.26
C ALA A 79 0.86 10.05 -11.75
N ALA A 80 -0.23 9.33 -12.03
CA ALA A 80 -1.48 9.94 -12.44
C ALA A 80 -2.09 10.81 -11.34
N ALA A 81 -2.05 10.31 -10.09
CA ALA A 81 -2.56 11.06 -8.95
C ALA A 81 -1.75 12.33 -8.70
N GLU A 82 -0.43 12.26 -8.80
CA GLU A 82 0.44 13.40 -8.63
C GLU A 82 0.17 14.48 -9.70
N PHE A 83 -0.08 14.04 -10.92
CA PHE A 83 -0.43 14.95 -12.02
C PHE A 83 -1.75 15.68 -11.72
N GLU A 84 -2.77 14.95 -11.29
CA GLU A 84 -4.05 15.55 -10.96
C GLU A 84 -3.98 16.50 -9.76
N GLU A 85 -3.25 16.11 -8.73
CA GLU A 85 -3.04 16.98 -7.57
C GLU A 85 -2.31 18.27 -7.96
N ALA A 86 -1.32 18.17 -8.83
CA ALA A 86 -0.60 19.34 -9.31
C ALA A 86 -1.51 20.26 -10.12
N GLU A 87 -2.42 19.71 -10.95
CA GLU A 87 -3.39 20.49 -11.70
C GLU A 87 -4.37 21.22 -10.78
N VAL A 88 -4.86 20.53 -9.77
CA VAL A 88 -5.79 21.14 -8.80
C VAL A 88 -5.10 22.28 -8.05
N ARG A 89 -3.88 22.08 -7.60
CA ARG A 89 -3.10 23.13 -6.93
C ARG A 89 -2.82 24.30 -7.87
N GLY A 90 -2.47 24.00 -9.12
CA GLY A 90 -2.24 25.03 -10.13
C GLY A 90 -3.47 25.90 -10.38
N LYS A 91 -4.63 25.28 -10.50
CA LYS A 91 -5.90 26.02 -10.66
C LYS A 91 -6.22 26.86 -9.43
N GLY A 92 -6.00 26.31 -8.23
CA GLY A 92 -6.17 27.04 -6.98
C GLY A 92 -5.27 28.25 -6.90
N ALA A 93 -3.99 28.10 -7.26
CA ALA A 93 -3.03 29.19 -7.27
C ALA A 93 -3.42 30.30 -8.25
N VAL A 94 -3.91 29.95 -9.43
CA VAL A 94 -4.39 30.92 -10.43
C VAL A 94 -5.60 31.69 -9.90
N LEU A 95 -6.55 31.01 -9.27
CA LEU A 95 -7.72 31.64 -8.67
C LEU A 95 -7.34 32.60 -7.55
N ASP A 96 -6.37 32.23 -6.72
CA ASP A 96 -5.90 33.08 -5.64
C ASP A 96 -5.22 34.34 -6.20
N LEU A 97 -4.44 34.23 -7.27
CA LEU A 97 -3.84 35.38 -7.95
C LEU A 97 -4.89 36.32 -8.51
N VAL A 98 -5.93 35.78 -9.12
CA VAL A 98 -7.03 36.57 -9.67
C VAL A 98 -7.75 37.31 -8.55
N ARG A 99 -7.98 36.67 -7.41
CA ARG A 99 -8.65 37.30 -6.26
C ARG A 99 -7.81 38.39 -5.63
N ALA A 100 -6.49 38.25 -5.66
CA ALA A 100 -5.56 39.20 -5.09
C ALA A 100 -5.40 40.45 -5.96
N ALA A 101 -5.74 40.35 -7.24
CA ALA A 101 -5.72 41.48 -8.17
C ALA A 101 -7.00 42.32 -8.05
#